data_81a01894d82ecd1307f2b9627acbc3f2
#
_entry.id   81a01894d82ecd1307f2b9627acbc3f2
#
_cell.length_a   1.000
_cell.length_b   1.000
_cell.length_c   1.000
_cell.angle_alpha   90.00
_cell.angle_beta   90.00
_cell.angle_gamma   90.00
#
_symmetry.space_group_name_H-M   'P 1'
#
loop_
_entity.id
_entity.type
_entity.pdbx_description
1 polymer ?
#
loop_
_entity_poly.entity_id
_entity_poly.type
_entity_poly.pdbx_seq_one_letter_code
_entity_poly.pdbx_strand_id
1 'polypeptide(L)'
;MKDKLIGEIVETHAKEYFPMDVSNYTFSYQKMDVVSNEEGNQIKLLLMAIPDNLLSNYCSFADVAGLTIEAFEYIGNSAVSFINNHFAENAVIVQIEEQSTIISMVSDKKIVFQRITPYGYGTSIAAVLEHSVLGVKDEYEAADFLMTHDVLHELPEASEFEASGIEDLERRREVLEEAYSDIKDALSYHIRVVYTALDYYKNQTKGEFSGKLHLIGDGVQFAGMKKMFQAEIPLQFEEIDYYSLINRSKSGLTLGNPLETRLVSYLSVIGATINPVKITPKEWSEKDNKKSTLQSAYVILAAVGLISVVLILVGTIRQFAAVTEQKKLDTRIAELSYVQAIYDENAEVSAKAAQFEAFDKITETQNEKLAELITSLENELPNSMTVQSVVIVEDSITLNVTCDKKLTAAQMLLNFQNIPFLGNISIPSMAESEDASGDTIWQFSVLANYVETQTDASDSQAEILESEDVQEGGTENEEN
;
A
#
# COMPACT_ATOMS: atom_id res chain seq x y z
N MET A 1 5.17 18.71 -34.86
CA MET A 1 4.53 17.48 -35.36
C MET A 1 3.35 17.17 -34.46
N LYS A 2 2.17 16.80 -34.97
CA LYS A 2 1.01 16.49 -34.17
C LYS A 2 1.21 15.11 -33.50
N ASP A 3 0.77 14.91 -32.25
CA ASP A 3 0.98 13.67 -31.51
C ASP A 3 0.44 12.43 -32.22
N LYS A 4 -0.70 12.55 -32.90
CA LYS A 4 -1.28 11.47 -33.70
C LYS A 4 -0.33 10.96 -34.79
N LEU A 5 0.40 11.87 -35.45
CA LEU A 5 1.35 11.48 -36.50
C LEU A 5 2.59 10.78 -35.94
N ILE A 6 3.01 11.14 -34.71
CA ILE A 6 4.11 10.43 -34.04
C ILE A 6 3.70 9.00 -33.70
N GLY A 7 2.47 8.80 -33.19
CA GLY A 7 1.95 7.46 -32.92
C GLY A 7 1.93 6.57 -34.15
N GLU A 8 1.44 7.08 -35.28
CA GLU A 8 1.40 6.36 -36.55
C GLU A 8 2.83 5.97 -37.06
N ILE A 9 3.80 6.88 -36.88
CA ILE A 9 5.21 6.61 -37.21
C ILE A 9 5.78 5.52 -36.31
N VAL A 10 5.52 5.63 -34.98
CA VAL A 10 6.00 4.65 -34.02
C VAL A 10 5.46 3.26 -34.34
N GLU A 11 4.16 3.11 -34.58
CA GLU A 11 3.56 1.82 -34.92
C GLU A 11 4.10 1.24 -36.24
N THR A 12 4.33 2.08 -37.22
CA THR A 12 4.83 1.65 -38.56
C THR A 12 6.28 1.17 -38.47
N HIS A 13 7.12 1.88 -37.71
CA HIS A 13 8.56 1.61 -37.65
C HIS A 13 8.99 0.81 -36.42
N ALA A 14 8.04 0.39 -35.54
CA ALA A 14 8.37 -0.34 -34.33
C ALA A 14 9.23 -1.59 -34.57
N LYS A 15 9.00 -2.29 -35.69
CA LYS A 15 9.77 -3.49 -36.08
C LYS A 15 11.26 -3.23 -36.33
N GLU A 16 11.63 -1.98 -36.64
CA GLU A 16 13.02 -1.60 -36.86
C GLU A 16 13.81 -1.46 -35.55
N TYR A 17 13.12 -1.18 -34.47
CA TYR A 17 13.73 -0.91 -33.14
C TYR A 17 13.70 -2.11 -32.21
N PHE A 18 12.75 -3.05 -32.42
CA PHE A 18 12.62 -4.22 -31.57
C PHE A 18 12.96 -5.51 -32.33
N PRO A 19 13.94 -6.31 -31.85
CA PRO A 19 14.37 -7.53 -32.49
C PRO A 19 13.43 -8.73 -32.27
N MET A 20 12.11 -8.47 -32.13
CA MET A 20 11.09 -9.47 -31.83
C MET A 20 9.85 -9.25 -32.68
N ASP A 21 8.93 -10.22 -32.71
CA ASP A 21 7.62 -10.03 -33.33
C ASP A 21 6.78 -9.08 -32.48
N VAL A 22 6.52 -7.91 -33.03
CA VAL A 22 5.82 -6.80 -32.34
C VAL A 22 4.30 -6.85 -32.48
N SER A 23 3.75 -7.87 -33.17
CA SER A 23 2.31 -7.97 -33.45
C SER A 23 1.45 -8.01 -32.15
N ASN A 24 1.98 -8.63 -31.10
CA ASN A 24 1.33 -8.81 -29.81
C ASN A 24 1.83 -7.83 -28.73
N TYR A 25 2.27 -6.63 -29.16
CA TYR A 25 2.74 -5.59 -28.26
C TYR A 25 1.98 -4.29 -28.46
N THR A 26 1.66 -3.64 -27.36
CA THR A 26 1.19 -2.26 -27.32
C THR A 26 2.38 -1.33 -27.20
N PHE A 27 2.43 -0.31 -28.07
CA PHE A 27 3.47 0.70 -28.04
C PHE A 27 3.01 1.95 -27.32
N SER A 28 3.92 2.53 -26.55
CA SER A 28 3.76 3.87 -25.99
C SER A 28 5.06 4.65 -26.17
N TYR A 29 4.96 5.97 -26.18
CA TYR A 29 6.14 6.81 -26.35
C TYR A 29 6.05 8.07 -25.49
N GLN A 30 7.21 8.55 -25.09
CA GLN A 30 7.38 9.84 -24.43
C GLN A 30 8.34 10.70 -25.24
N LYS A 31 7.96 11.98 -25.47
CA LYS A 31 8.87 12.94 -26.12
C LYS A 31 9.94 13.36 -25.14
N MET A 32 11.18 13.04 -25.48
CA MET A 32 12.33 13.35 -24.65
C MET A 32 12.86 14.73 -24.96
N ASP A 33 13.20 14.99 -26.24
CA ASP A 33 13.82 16.23 -26.66
C ASP A 33 13.55 16.53 -28.14
N VAL A 34 13.84 17.76 -28.54
CA VAL A 34 13.86 18.19 -29.93
C VAL A 34 15.28 18.66 -30.25
N VAL A 35 16.00 17.87 -31.00
CA VAL A 35 17.36 18.19 -31.44
C VAL A 35 17.29 18.84 -32.82
N SER A 36 17.81 20.06 -32.91
CA SER A 36 17.94 20.76 -34.20
C SER A 36 19.32 20.50 -34.78
N ASN A 37 19.39 19.93 -35.97
CA ASN A 37 20.61 19.71 -36.73
C ASN A 37 20.47 20.32 -38.13
N GLU A 38 21.50 20.21 -38.95
CA GLU A 38 21.53 20.74 -40.33
C GLU A 38 20.45 20.15 -41.22
N GLU A 39 19.98 18.94 -40.90
CA GLU A 39 18.93 18.20 -41.66
C GLU A 39 17.51 18.57 -41.16
N GLY A 40 17.38 19.35 -40.12
CA GLY A 40 16.08 19.79 -39.56
C GLY A 40 15.90 19.42 -38.08
N ASN A 41 14.67 19.57 -37.59
CA ASN A 41 14.32 19.23 -36.21
C ASN A 41 14.00 17.74 -36.08
N GLN A 42 14.78 17.03 -35.29
CA GLN A 42 14.55 15.62 -34.91
C GLN A 42 13.94 15.56 -33.51
N ILE A 43 12.92 14.72 -33.36
CA ILE A 43 12.29 14.48 -32.05
C ILE A 43 12.88 13.19 -31.49
N LYS A 44 13.52 13.28 -30.33
CA LYS A 44 14.00 12.12 -29.58
C LYS A 44 12.83 11.56 -28.77
N LEU A 45 12.54 10.28 -28.96
CA LEU A 45 11.48 9.57 -28.27
C LEU A 45 12.03 8.48 -27.35
N LEU A 46 11.46 8.34 -26.18
CA LEU A 46 11.54 7.10 -25.40
C LEU A 46 10.40 6.20 -25.88
N LEU A 47 10.74 5.05 -26.45
CA LEU A 47 9.78 4.10 -26.98
C LEU A 47 9.67 2.90 -26.04
N MET A 48 8.46 2.50 -25.73
CA MET A 48 8.14 1.36 -24.88
C MET A 48 7.27 0.37 -25.65
N ALA A 49 7.58 -0.92 -25.49
CA ALA A 49 6.80 -2.03 -26.03
C ALA A 49 6.36 -2.93 -24.88
N ILE A 50 5.07 -3.10 -24.70
CA ILE A 50 4.48 -3.87 -23.62
C ILE A 50 3.67 -5.02 -24.22
N PRO A 51 3.86 -6.27 -23.75
CA PRO A 51 3.07 -7.41 -24.21
C PRO A 51 1.57 -7.20 -23.96
N ASP A 52 0.75 -7.41 -24.99
CA ASP A 52 -0.70 -7.22 -24.91
C ASP A 52 -1.34 -8.14 -23.86
N ASN A 53 -0.85 -9.38 -23.70
CA ASN A 53 -1.32 -10.31 -22.71
C ASN A 53 -1.09 -9.82 -21.27
N LEU A 54 0.02 -9.12 -21.01
CA LEU A 54 0.30 -8.53 -19.70
C LEU A 54 -0.73 -7.45 -19.37
N LEU A 55 -0.98 -6.54 -20.30
CA LEU A 55 -1.98 -5.49 -20.13
C LEU A 55 -3.40 -6.07 -19.94
N SER A 56 -3.76 -7.06 -20.74
CA SER A 56 -5.06 -7.74 -20.65
C SER A 56 -5.25 -8.46 -19.32
N ASN A 57 -4.20 -9.08 -18.77
CA ASN A 57 -4.27 -9.72 -17.47
C ASN A 57 -4.54 -8.71 -16.34
N TYR A 58 -3.88 -7.55 -16.36
CA TYR A 58 -4.14 -6.48 -15.40
C TYR A 58 -5.55 -5.90 -15.55
N CYS A 59 -6.04 -5.73 -16.81
CA CYS A 59 -7.42 -5.30 -17.05
C CYS A 59 -8.42 -6.30 -16.47
N SER A 60 -8.21 -7.59 -16.73
CA SER A 60 -9.07 -8.65 -16.20
C SER A 60 -9.06 -8.71 -14.68
N PHE A 61 -7.90 -8.54 -14.07
CA PHE A 61 -7.77 -8.46 -12.61
C PHE A 61 -8.56 -7.28 -12.03
N ALA A 62 -8.43 -6.11 -12.64
CA ALA A 62 -9.13 -4.91 -12.20
C ALA A 62 -10.66 -5.07 -12.33
N ASP A 63 -11.13 -5.64 -13.44
CA ASP A 63 -12.55 -5.92 -13.67
C ASP A 63 -13.13 -6.86 -12.59
N VAL A 64 -12.41 -7.94 -12.25
CA VAL A 64 -12.80 -8.86 -11.18
C VAL A 64 -12.79 -8.19 -9.80
N ALA A 65 -11.83 -7.30 -9.56
CA ALA A 65 -11.72 -6.55 -8.31
C ALA A 65 -12.70 -5.35 -8.23
N GLY A 66 -13.45 -5.06 -9.28
CA GLY A 66 -14.33 -3.89 -9.36
C GLY A 66 -13.58 -2.55 -9.40
N LEU A 67 -12.34 -2.57 -9.89
CA LEU A 67 -11.47 -1.40 -10.00
C LEU A 67 -11.47 -0.86 -11.43
N THR A 68 -11.31 0.45 -11.57
CA THR A 68 -11.12 1.09 -12.87
C THR A 68 -9.66 1.47 -13.03
N ILE A 69 -9.02 0.99 -14.11
CA ILE A 69 -7.65 1.38 -14.45
C ILE A 69 -7.71 2.69 -15.22
N GLU A 70 -7.04 3.72 -14.74
CA GLU A 70 -6.96 5.02 -15.43
C GLU A 70 -5.78 5.08 -16.40
N ALA A 71 -4.65 4.47 -16.04
CA ALA A 71 -3.46 4.41 -16.87
C ALA A 71 -2.55 3.24 -16.43
N PHE A 72 -1.75 2.75 -17.36
CA PHE A 72 -0.59 1.92 -17.05
C PHE A 72 0.66 2.78 -17.11
N GLU A 73 1.56 2.51 -16.20
CA GLU A 73 2.86 3.16 -16.15
C GLU A 73 3.93 2.13 -15.81
N TYR A 74 5.16 2.36 -16.27
CA TYR A 74 6.24 1.48 -15.88
C TYR A 74 7.06 2.06 -14.72
N ILE A 75 7.52 1.17 -13.85
CA ILE A 75 8.10 1.51 -12.55
C ILE A 75 9.29 2.48 -12.65
N GLY A 76 10.14 2.34 -13.68
CA GLY A 76 11.32 3.18 -13.86
C GLY A 76 11.00 4.65 -14.20
N ASN A 77 9.90 4.92 -14.92
CA ASN A 77 9.48 6.30 -15.17
C ASN A 77 8.73 6.87 -13.96
N SER A 78 7.90 6.08 -13.31
CA SER A 78 7.13 6.52 -12.15
C SER A 78 8.01 7.08 -11.06
N ALA A 79 9.03 6.34 -10.64
CA ALA A 79 9.94 6.77 -9.59
C ALA A 79 10.71 8.04 -9.98
N VAL A 80 11.23 8.09 -11.24
CA VAL A 80 11.93 9.26 -11.76
C VAL A 80 11.00 10.47 -11.85
N SER A 81 9.77 10.29 -12.28
CA SER A 81 8.77 11.38 -12.37
C SER A 81 8.49 12.01 -11.02
N PHE A 82 8.44 11.21 -9.96
CA PHE A 82 8.26 11.73 -8.59
C PHE A 82 9.43 12.59 -8.14
N ILE A 83 10.65 12.09 -8.31
CA ILE A 83 11.87 12.74 -7.79
C ILE A 83 12.48 13.77 -8.75
N ASN A 84 12.01 13.84 -9.99
CA ASN A 84 12.59 14.67 -11.04
C ASN A 84 12.58 16.17 -10.73
N ASN A 85 11.67 16.62 -9.87
CA ASN A 85 11.65 18.01 -9.40
C ASN A 85 12.71 18.33 -8.34
N HIS A 86 13.38 17.29 -7.80
CA HIS A 86 14.42 17.41 -6.80
C HIS A 86 15.79 17.73 -7.43
N PHE A 87 16.02 17.27 -8.66
CA PHE A 87 17.30 17.41 -9.30
C PHE A 87 17.45 18.79 -9.95
N ALA A 88 18.48 19.53 -9.55
CA ALA A 88 18.89 20.76 -10.22
C ALA A 88 19.86 20.48 -11.38
N GLU A 89 20.52 19.32 -11.35
CA GLU A 89 21.60 18.90 -12.24
C GLU A 89 21.30 17.52 -12.84
N ASN A 90 22.25 17.01 -13.63
CA ASN A 90 22.16 15.64 -14.14
C ASN A 90 22.24 14.61 -13.02
N ALA A 91 21.52 13.52 -13.15
CA ALA A 91 21.44 12.48 -12.14
C ALA A 91 21.54 11.08 -12.75
N VAL A 92 22.25 10.19 -12.06
CA VAL A 92 22.18 8.74 -12.24
C VAL A 92 21.35 8.18 -11.09
N ILE A 93 20.20 7.60 -11.41
CA ILE A 93 19.28 7.02 -10.43
C ILE A 93 19.38 5.51 -10.55
N VAL A 94 19.74 4.86 -9.47
CA VAL A 94 19.76 3.39 -9.34
C VAL A 94 18.58 2.98 -8.47
N GLN A 95 17.64 2.32 -9.09
CA GLN A 95 16.43 1.80 -8.45
C GLN A 95 16.57 0.30 -8.28
N ILE A 96 16.62 -0.19 -7.03
CA ILE A 96 16.81 -1.59 -6.71
C ILE A 96 15.49 -2.15 -6.19
N GLU A 97 14.80 -2.88 -7.06
CA GLU A 97 13.54 -3.56 -6.77
C GLU A 97 13.79 -5.06 -6.51
N GLU A 98 12.77 -5.78 -6.12
CA GLU A 98 12.87 -7.21 -5.79
C GLU A 98 13.42 -8.05 -6.95
N GLN A 99 12.90 -7.86 -8.17
CA GLN A 99 13.22 -8.68 -9.33
C GLN A 99 14.11 -7.98 -10.35
N SER A 100 14.37 -6.69 -10.19
CA SER A 100 15.12 -5.91 -11.17
C SER A 100 15.88 -4.75 -10.57
N THR A 101 16.94 -4.36 -11.25
CA THR A 101 17.64 -3.08 -11.03
C THR A 101 17.46 -2.21 -12.26
N ILE A 102 16.95 -1.00 -12.05
CA ILE A 102 16.70 -0.02 -13.08
C ILE A 102 17.70 1.12 -12.91
N ILE A 103 18.44 1.43 -13.96
CA ILE A 103 19.39 2.53 -13.98
C ILE A 103 18.87 3.57 -14.95
N SER A 104 18.60 4.76 -14.43
CA SER A 104 18.10 5.90 -15.22
C SER A 104 19.11 7.04 -15.18
N MET A 105 19.52 7.51 -16.33
CA MET A 105 20.31 8.74 -16.46
C MET A 105 19.37 9.87 -16.83
N VAL A 106 19.35 10.89 -16.01
CA VAL A 106 18.45 12.03 -16.16
C VAL A 106 19.28 13.27 -16.46
N SER A 107 18.91 13.99 -17.52
CA SER A 107 19.47 15.28 -17.87
C SER A 107 18.35 16.25 -18.20
N ASP A 108 18.42 17.47 -17.71
CA ASP A 108 17.37 18.49 -17.89
C ASP A 108 15.96 17.94 -17.50
N LYS A 109 15.90 17.21 -16.40
CA LYS A 109 14.66 16.59 -15.88
C LYS A 109 14.02 15.55 -16.81
N LYS A 110 14.76 15.00 -17.76
CA LYS A 110 14.31 13.97 -18.71
C LYS A 110 15.21 12.75 -18.62
N ILE A 111 14.64 11.58 -18.74
CA ILE A 111 15.41 10.34 -18.86
C ILE A 111 16.08 10.33 -20.23
N VAL A 112 17.39 10.44 -20.27
CA VAL A 112 18.18 10.39 -21.53
C VAL A 112 18.64 8.98 -21.86
N PHE A 113 18.72 8.12 -20.86
CA PHE A 113 19.05 6.71 -21.01
C PHE A 113 18.43 5.94 -19.84
N GLN A 114 17.97 4.73 -20.10
CA GLN A 114 17.51 3.81 -19.06
C GLN A 114 17.85 2.37 -19.44
N ARG A 115 18.25 1.61 -18.45
CA ARG A 115 18.50 0.17 -18.55
C ARG A 115 17.81 -0.56 -17.42
N ILE A 116 17.09 -1.62 -17.76
CA ILE A 116 16.50 -2.55 -16.81
C ILE A 116 17.28 -3.85 -16.87
N THR A 117 17.75 -4.32 -15.74
CA THR A 117 18.43 -5.60 -15.60
C THR A 117 17.58 -6.50 -14.73
N PRO A 118 17.25 -7.74 -15.14
CA PRO A 118 16.45 -8.68 -14.36
C PRO A 118 17.30 -9.30 -13.23
N TYR A 119 17.79 -8.46 -12.36
CA TYR A 119 18.56 -8.76 -11.18
C TYR A 119 18.17 -7.74 -10.10
N GLY A 120 17.48 -8.17 -9.08
CA GLY A 120 17.00 -7.35 -7.99
C GLY A 120 17.44 -7.87 -6.63
N TYR A 121 16.99 -7.22 -5.58
CA TYR A 121 17.39 -7.60 -4.22
C TYR A 121 16.83 -8.98 -3.79
N GLY A 122 15.82 -9.51 -4.48
CA GLY A 122 15.31 -10.87 -4.24
C GLY A 122 16.39 -11.94 -4.38
N THR A 123 17.41 -11.72 -5.24
CA THR A 123 18.57 -12.62 -5.33
C THR A 123 19.40 -12.63 -4.04
N SER A 124 19.53 -11.48 -3.37
CA SER A 124 20.24 -11.39 -2.10
C SER A 124 19.42 -12.02 -0.96
N ILE A 125 18.10 -11.90 -0.99
CA ILE A 125 17.21 -12.62 -0.07
C ILE A 125 17.35 -14.14 -0.27
N ALA A 126 17.34 -14.60 -1.51
CA ALA A 126 17.54 -16.02 -1.82
C ALA A 126 18.90 -16.51 -1.30
N ALA A 127 19.98 -15.75 -1.48
CA ALA A 127 21.29 -16.07 -0.94
C ALA A 127 21.30 -16.21 0.59
N VAL A 128 20.56 -15.35 1.32
CA VAL A 128 20.40 -15.50 2.78
C VAL A 128 19.69 -16.80 3.13
N LEU A 129 18.62 -17.15 2.41
CA LEU A 129 17.81 -18.35 2.67
C LEU A 129 18.53 -19.66 2.34
N GLU A 130 19.53 -19.62 1.46
CA GLU A 130 20.38 -20.79 1.14
C GLU A 130 21.25 -21.21 2.32
N HIS A 131 21.53 -20.31 3.26
CA HIS A 131 22.43 -20.55 4.38
C HIS A 131 21.69 -20.75 5.71
N SER A 132 21.37 -22.00 6.03
CA SER A 132 20.67 -22.36 7.27
C SER A 132 21.38 -21.94 8.56
N VAL A 133 22.71 -21.70 8.49
CA VAL A 133 23.53 -21.24 9.61
C VAL A 133 23.08 -19.87 10.14
N LEU A 134 22.45 -19.05 9.31
CA LEU A 134 21.92 -17.74 9.67
C LEU A 134 20.63 -17.83 10.51
N GLY A 135 19.99 -19.00 10.55
CA GLY A 135 18.77 -19.22 11.32
C GLY A 135 17.52 -18.54 10.74
N VAL A 136 17.62 -17.99 9.53
CA VAL A 136 16.56 -17.30 8.80
C VAL A 136 15.65 -18.32 8.11
N LYS A 137 14.34 -18.14 8.18
CA LYS A 137 13.36 -19.15 7.75
C LYS A 137 12.52 -18.73 6.54
N ASP A 138 12.33 -17.45 6.35
CA ASP A 138 11.50 -16.92 5.29
C ASP A 138 12.05 -15.59 4.73
N GLU A 139 11.44 -15.11 3.67
CA GLU A 139 11.84 -13.89 2.97
C GLU A 139 11.75 -12.63 3.86
N TYR A 140 10.83 -12.61 4.82
CA TYR A 140 10.69 -11.48 5.76
C TYR A 140 11.85 -11.42 6.73
N GLU A 141 12.20 -12.58 7.31
CA GLU A 141 13.35 -12.70 8.20
C GLU A 141 14.65 -12.42 7.43
N ALA A 142 14.75 -12.85 6.16
CA ALA A 142 15.89 -12.56 5.31
C ALA A 142 16.05 -11.08 4.99
N ALA A 143 14.95 -10.39 4.69
CA ALA A 143 14.96 -8.95 4.48
C ALA A 143 15.34 -8.21 5.75
N ASP A 144 14.80 -8.57 6.91
CA ASP A 144 15.14 -7.98 8.20
C ASP A 144 16.62 -8.22 8.56
N PHE A 145 17.12 -9.42 8.28
CA PHE A 145 18.53 -9.74 8.42
C PHE A 145 19.40 -8.79 7.60
N LEU A 146 19.11 -8.60 6.33
CA LEU A 146 19.85 -7.69 5.45
C LEU A 146 19.72 -6.22 5.84
N MET A 147 18.62 -5.81 6.48
CA MET A 147 18.44 -4.46 6.99
C MET A 147 19.24 -4.19 8.27
N THR A 148 19.49 -5.22 9.06
CA THR A 148 20.11 -5.11 10.39
C THR A 148 21.59 -5.48 10.42
N HIS A 149 22.07 -6.31 9.47
CA HIS A 149 23.45 -6.79 9.41
C HIS A 149 24.18 -6.21 8.19
N ASP A 150 25.25 -5.46 8.42
CA ASP A 150 26.10 -4.92 7.34
C ASP A 150 27.05 -6.00 6.81
N VAL A 151 26.47 -6.97 6.08
CA VAL A 151 27.22 -8.09 5.48
C VAL A 151 28.32 -7.61 4.51
N LEU A 152 28.17 -6.41 3.98
CA LEU A 152 29.12 -5.85 3.00
C LEU A 152 30.46 -5.43 3.63
N HIS A 153 30.42 -4.97 4.89
CA HIS A 153 31.57 -4.33 5.53
C HIS A 153 31.96 -4.95 6.85
N GLU A 154 31.09 -5.78 7.44
CA GLU A 154 31.29 -6.40 8.73
C GLU A 154 31.48 -7.91 8.56
N LEU A 155 32.29 -8.50 9.41
CA LEU A 155 32.44 -9.95 9.50
C LEU A 155 31.45 -10.51 10.53
N PRO A 156 30.91 -11.72 10.32
CA PRO A 156 30.00 -12.31 11.26
C PRO A 156 30.65 -12.62 12.60
N GLU A 157 30.00 -12.29 13.68
CA GLU A 157 30.38 -12.75 14.99
C GLU A 157 29.76 -14.13 15.26
N ALA A 158 30.57 -15.19 15.25
CA ALA A 158 30.08 -16.56 15.40
C ALA A 158 29.32 -16.82 16.72
N SER A 159 29.51 -15.96 17.72
CA SER A 159 28.76 -15.94 18.99
C SER A 159 27.28 -15.53 18.83
N GLU A 160 26.95 -14.72 17.83
CA GLU A 160 25.58 -14.31 17.59
C GLU A 160 24.71 -15.42 16.98
N PHE A 161 25.34 -16.41 16.37
CA PHE A 161 24.66 -17.49 15.64
C PHE A 161 24.72 -18.84 16.39
N GLU A 162 24.61 -18.82 17.72
CA GLU A 162 24.62 -20.06 18.53
C GLU A 162 23.47 -21.01 18.20
N ALA A 163 22.35 -20.48 17.76
CA ALA A 163 21.16 -21.24 17.34
C ALA A 163 21.37 -22.05 16.03
N SER A 164 22.47 -21.86 15.33
CA SER A 164 22.82 -22.56 14.08
C SER A 164 22.94 -24.09 14.19
N GLY A 165 23.02 -24.61 15.42
CA GLY A 165 23.26 -26.06 15.68
C GLY A 165 24.67 -26.53 15.45
N ILE A 166 25.63 -25.66 15.10
CA ILE A 166 27.03 -25.96 14.95
C ILE A 166 27.72 -25.64 16.28
N GLU A 167 28.10 -26.66 17.02
CA GLU A 167 28.74 -26.49 18.34
C GLU A 167 30.17 -25.97 18.25
N ASP A 168 30.93 -26.43 17.23
CA ASP A 168 32.29 -25.99 16.98
C ASP A 168 32.35 -24.57 16.48
N LEU A 169 32.97 -23.69 17.25
CA LEU A 169 33.03 -22.24 17.00
C LEU A 169 33.81 -21.90 15.71
N GLU A 170 34.94 -22.61 15.47
CA GLU A 170 35.76 -22.35 14.28
C GLU A 170 35.02 -22.79 13.03
N ARG A 171 34.37 -23.96 13.05
CA ARG A 171 33.55 -24.41 11.93
C ARG A 171 32.33 -23.51 11.70
N ARG A 172 31.72 -23.03 12.77
CA ARG A 172 30.63 -22.07 12.66
C ARG A 172 31.10 -20.79 11.98
N ARG A 173 32.27 -20.28 12.36
CA ARG A 173 32.89 -19.11 11.73
C ARG A 173 33.13 -19.33 10.24
N GLU A 174 33.74 -20.44 9.85
CA GLU A 174 34.00 -20.76 8.44
C GLU A 174 32.72 -20.77 7.61
N VAL A 175 31.65 -21.42 8.08
CA VAL A 175 30.36 -21.50 7.38
C VAL A 175 29.70 -20.15 7.33
N LEU A 176 29.82 -19.31 8.36
CA LEU A 176 29.30 -17.95 8.37
C LEU A 176 30.06 -17.03 7.43
N GLU A 177 31.38 -17.14 7.35
CA GLU A 177 32.21 -16.38 6.40
C GLU A 177 31.86 -16.76 4.96
N GLU A 178 31.60 -18.03 4.67
CA GLU A 178 31.11 -18.49 3.36
C GLU A 178 29.74 -17.88 3.06
N ALA A 179 28.78 -17.95 3.99
CA ALA A 179 27.46 -17.36 3.85
C ALA A 179 27.52 -15.85 3.59
N TYR A 180 28.33 -15.13 4.38
CA TYR A 180 28.52 -13.68 4.19
C TYR A 180 29.19 -13.37 2.85
N SER A 181 30.12 -14.21 2.38
CA SER A 181 30.75 -14.04 1.07
C SER A 181 29.74 -14.16 -0.05
N ASP A 182 28.88 -15.17 -0.04
CA ASP A 182 27.86 -15.39 -1.07
C ASP A 182 26.82 -14.27 -1.08
N ILE A 183 26.36 -13.85 0.09
CA ILE A 183 25.42 -12.73 0.22
C ILE A 183 26.07 -11.41 -0.24
N LYS A 184 27.34 -11.20 0.12
CA LYS A 184 28.10 -10.04 -0.32
C LYS A 184 28.26 -10.01 -1.84
N ASP A 185 28.53 -11.14 -2.46
CA ASP A 185 28.64 -11.26 -3.92
C ASP A 185 27.29 -10.92 -4.59
N ALA A 186 26.17 -11.42 -4.03
CA ALA A 186 24.84 -11.10 -4.51
C ALA A 186 24.53 -9.59 -4.39
N LEU A 187 24.82 -8.96 -3.26
CA LEU A 187 24.64 -7.53 -3.06
C LEU A 187 25.56 -6.68 -3.95
N SER A 188 26.84 -7.07 -4.04
CA SER A 188 27.85 -6.34 -4.80
C SER A 188 27.63 -6.41 -6.32
N TYR A 189 26.86 -7.38 -6.80
CA TYR A 189 26.53 -7.48 -8.21
C TYR A 189 25.80 -6.23 -8.75
N HIS A 190 25.05 -5.54 -7.91
CA HIS A 190 24.41 -4.28 -8.28
C HIS A 190 25.40 -3.21 -8.75
N ILE A 191 26.61 -3.18 -8.19
CA ILE A 191 27.70 -2.29 -8.65
C ILE A 191 28.08 -2.61 -10.09
N ARG A 192 28.22 -3.91 -10.42
CA ARG A 192 28.53 -4.36 -11.79
C ARG A 192 27.42 -3.96 -12.78
N VAL A 193 26.16 -4.05 -12.36
CA VAL A 193 25.01 -3.63 -13.16
C VAL A 193 25.10 -2.14 -13.50
N VAL A 194 25.49 -1.30 -12.53
CA VAL A 194 25.67 0.15 -12.75
C VAL A 194 26.82 0.44 -13.70
N TYR A 195 27.98 -0.18 -13.48
CA TYR A 195 29.11 -0.02 -14.40
C TYR A 195 28.77 -0.42 -15.82
N THR A 196 28.06 -1.52 -16.00
CA THR A 196 27.62 -1.99 -17.32
C THR A 196 26.72 -0.96 -18.00
N ALA A 197 25.85 -0.28 -17.25
CA ALA A 197 25.00 0.77 -17.80
C ALA A 197 25.76 2.03 -18.15
N LEU A 198 26.72 2.46 -17.32
CA LEU A 198 27.58 3.61 -17.57
C LEU A 198 28.46 3.39 -18.80
N ASP A 199 29.07 2.20 -18.91
CA ASP A 199 29.91 1.84 -20.06
C ASP A 199 29.08 1.74 -21.35
N TYR A 200 27.88 1.19 -21.29
CA TYR A 200 27.00 1.15 -22.46
C TYR A 200 26.63 2.56 -22.94
N TYR A 201 26.26 3.46 -22.01
CA TYR A 201 25.97 4.84 -22.33
C TYR A 201 27.17 5.54 -22.96
N LYS A 202 28.36 5.39 -22.36
CA LYS A 202 29.63 5.94 -22.88
C LYS A 202 29.90 5.50 -24.30
N ASN A 203 29.71 4.22 -24.59
CA ASN A 203 29.94 3.65 -25.93
C ASN A 203 28.92 4.16 -26.96
N GLN A 204 27.65 4.34 -26.56
CA GLN A 204 26.58 4.84 -27.43
C GLN A 204 26.73 6.32 -27.75
N THR A 205 27.07 7.14 -26.76
CA THR A 205 27.12 8.61 -26.89
C THR A 205 28.50 9.15 -27.16
N LYS A 206 29.55 8.30 -27.12
CA LYS A 206 30.97 8.68 -27.16
C LYS A 206 31.36 9.71 -26.08
N GLY A 207 30.62 9.75 -24.98
CA GLY A 207 30.84 10.66 -23.86
C GLY A 207 30.48 9.99 -22.52
N GLU A 208 31.15 10.41 -21.46
CA GLU A 208 30.81 9.98 -20.12
C GLU A 208 29.61 10.77 -19.59
N PHE A 209 28.73 10.07 -18.86
CA PHE A 209 27.65 10.75 -18.17
C PHE A 209 28.18 11.36 -16.88
N SER A 210 27.98 12.66 -16.72
CA SER A 210 28.34 13.38 -15.51
C SER A 210 27.09 13.78 -14.77
N GLY A 211 26.92 13.30 -13.56
CA GLY A 211 25.75 13.59 -12.71
C GLY A 211 25.93 13.06 -11.30
N LYS A 212 25.00 13.39 -10.43
CA LYS A 212 24.98 12.87 -9.06
C LYS A 212 24.34 11.48 -9.02
N LEU A 213 24.85 10.62 -8.13
CA LEU A 213 24.29 9.28 -7.90
C LEU A 213 23.21 9.35 -6.83
N HIS A 214 22.03 8.83 -7.15
CA HIS A 214 20.92 8.65 -6.24
C HIS A 214 20.48 7.18 -6.19
N LEU A 215 20.17 6.71 -5.01
CA LEU A 215 19.70 5.35 -4.78
C LEU A 215 18.25 5.36 -4.30
N ILE A 216 17.41 4.53 -4.90
CA ILE A 216 16.00 4.36 -4.57
C ILE A 216 15.59 2.88 -4.62
N GLY A 217 14.39 2.56 -4.13
CA GLY A 217 13.87 1.20 -4.06
C GLY A 217 14.19 0.50 -2.74
N ASP A 218 13.52 -0.62 -2.50
CA ASP A 218 13.61 -1.32 -1.21
C ASP A 218 14.99 -1.90 -0.92
N GLY A 219 15.69 -2.39 -1.95
CA GLY A 219 17.04 -2.95 -1.79
C GLY A 219 18.09 -1.97 -1.28
N VAL A 220 17.83 -0.67 -1.36
CA VAL A 220 18.74 0.37 -0.84
C VAL A 220 18.69 0.49 0.69
N GLN A 221 17.66 -0.06 1.32
CA GLN A 221 17.49 -0.04 2.76
C GLN A 221 18.37 -1.08 3.47
N PHE A 222 18.96 -2.04 2.74
CA PHE A 222 19.85 -3.02 3.31
C PHE A 222 21.12 -2.37 3.85
N ALA A 223 21.56 -2.89 5.01
CA ALA A 223 22.73 -2.34 5.70
C ALA A 223 23.98 -2.34 4.80
N GLY A 224 24.72 -1.26 4.84
CA GLY A 224 25.94 -1.13 4.04
C GLY A 224 25.77 -0.77 2.57
N MET A 225 24.57 -0.93 1.96
CA MET A 225 24.36 -0.67 0.53
C MET A 225 24.75 0.75 0.10
N LYS A 226 24.28 1.77 0.80
CA LYS A 226 24.64 3.16 0.48
C LYS A 226 26.15 3.39 0.56
N LYS A 227 26.80 2.86 1.59
CA LYS A 227 28.25 2.97 1.80
C LYS A 227 29.04 2.26 0.69
N MET A 228 28.60 1.09 0.24
CA MET A 228 29.18 0.37 -0.88
C MET A 228 29.08 1.20 -2.17
N PHE A 229 27.92 1.72 -2.51
CA PHE A 229 27.76 2.54 -3.70
C PHE A 229 28.58 3.83 -3.67
N GLN A 230 28.69 4.48 -2.50
CA GLN A 230 29.54 5.66 -2.31
C GLN A 230 31.02 5.38 -2.51
N ALA A 231 31.47 4.16 -2.12
CA ALA A 231 32.88 3.78 -2.24
C ALA A 231 33.23 3.31 -3.64
N GLU A 232 32.34 2.57 -4.29
CA GLU A 232 32.63 1.87 -5.55
C GLU A 232 32.29 2.68 -6.80
N ILE A 233 31.22 3.48 -6.78
CA ILE A 233 30.80 4.23 -7.98
C ILE A 233 31.48 5.60 -7.99
N PRO A 234 32.21 5.97 -9.08
CA PRO A 234 32.96 7.23 -9.16
C PRO A 234 32.07 8.43 -9.49
N LEU A 235 30.91 8.52 -8.84
CA LEU A 235 29.96 9.65 -8.95
C LEU A 235 29.70 10.20 -7.55
N GLN A 236 29.46 11.51 -7.50
CA GLN A 236 29.09 12.14 -6.23
C GLN A 236 27.72 11.62 -5.76
N PHE A 237 27.69 10.93 -4.62
CA PHE A 237 26.44 10.48 -4.03
C PHE A 237 25.69 11.63 -3.38
N GLU A 238 24.38 11.69 -3.62
CA GLU A 238 23.46 12.61 -2.96
C GLU A 238 22.22 11.87 -2.48
N GLU A 239 21.93 12.01 -1.20
CA GLU A 239 20.73 11.39 -0.61
C GLU A 239 19.48 12.20 -0.98
N ILE A 240 18.38 11.50 -1.23
CA ILE A 240 17.10 12.12 -1.56
C ILE A 240 16.34 12.42 -0.27
N ASP A 241 16.02 13.69 -0.05
CA ASP A 241 15.12 14.11 1.03
C ASP A 241 13.66 13.94 0.59
N TYR A 242 13.15 12.73 0.79
CA TYR A 242 11.77 12.37 0.43
C TYR A 242 10.72 13.20 1.15
N TYR A 243 10.99 13.61 2.38
CA TYR A 243 10.07 14.44 3.18
C TYR A 243 9.85 15.82 2.56
N SER A 244 10.95 16.47 2.18
CA SER A 244 10.88 17.74 1.45
C SER A 244 10.21 17.62 0.09
N LEU A 245 10.39 16.50 -0.60
CA LEU A 245 9.75 16.24 -1.89
C LEU A 245 8.23 16.18 -1.78
N ILE A 246 7.69 15.46 -0.80
CA ILE A 246 6.26 15.30 -0.61
C ILE A 246 5.63 16.62 -0.16
N ASN A 247 6.25 17.32 0.78
CA ASN A 247 5.76 18.61 1.25
C ASN A 247 5.78 19.70 0.17
N ARG A 248 6.66 19.59 -0.82
CA ARG A 248 6.70 20.48 -1.99
C ARG A 248 5.73 20.05 -3.09
N SER A 249 5.40 18.77 -3.16
CA SER A 249 4.44 18.29 -4.14
C SER A 249 3.05 18.79 -3.74
N LYS A 250 2.32 19.39 -4.67
CA LYS A 250 0.93 19.82 -4.49
C LYS A 250 -0.03 18.61 -4.41
N SER A 251 0.47 17.44 -4.07
CA SER A 251 -0.25 16.17 -4.10
C SER A 251 -1.31 16.04 -2.99
N GLY A 252 -1.34 16.95 -2.02
CA GLY A 252 -2.26 16.83 -0.87
C GLY A 252 -1.96 15.66 0.06
N LEU A 253 -0.86 14.93 -0.17
CA LEU A 253 -0.43 13.84 0.70
C LEU A 253 0.15 14.43 1.99
N THR A 254 -0.46 14.09 3.12
CA THR A 254 0.07 14.36 4.45
C THR A 254 0.65 13.06 5.00
N LEU A 255 1.96 13.02 5.22
CA LEU A 255 2.61 11.86 5.81
C LEU A 255 2.51 11.94 7.34
N GLY A 256 2.07 10.83 7.95
CA GLY A 256 2.26 10.62 9.38
C GLY A 256 3.60 9.91 9.63
N ASN A 257 4.22 10.16 10.78
CA ASN A 257 5.54 9.64 11.19
C ASN A 257 5.87 8.17 10.83
N PRO A 258 4.94 7.19 10.87
CA PRO A 258 5.29 5.81 10.52
C PRO A 258 5.49 5.57 9.01
N LEU A 259 5.07 6.49 8.14
CA LEU A 259 5.21 6.37 6.68
C LEU A 259 6.56 6.87 6.17
N GLU A 260 7.29 7.67 6.93
CA GLU A 260 8.57 8.25 6.51
C GLU A 260 9.61 7.17 6.19
N THR A 261 9.69 6.12 7.00
CA THR A 261 10.65 5.02 6.80
C THR A 261 10.28 4.09 5.64
N ARG A 262 9.00 4.05 5.23
CA ARG A 262 8.51 3.19 4.14
C ARG A 262 8.24 3.92 2.84
N LEU A 263 8.47 5.23 2.81
CA LEU A 263 8.16 6.03 1.63
C LEU A 263 8.92 5.57 0.39
N VAL A 264 10.14 5.10 0.56
CA VAL A 264 10.98 4.56 -0.51
C VAL A 264 10.28 3.46 -1.29
N SER A 265 9.56 2.56 -0.61
CA SER A 265 8.79 1.46 -1.21
C SER A 265 7.59 1.94 -2.05
N TYR A 266 7.09 3.14 -1.81
CA TYR A 266 5.90 3.67 -2.48
C TYR A 266 6.18 4.74 -3.54
N LEU A 267 7.45 5.07 -3.78
CA LEU A 267 7.82 6.13 -4.72
C LEU A 267 7.26 5.90 -6.12
N SER A 268 7.35 4.68 -6.62
CA SER A 268 6.83 4.32 -7.94
C SER A 268 5.32 4.44 -8.04
N VAL A 269 4.59 4.05 -6.98
CA VAL A 269 3.13 4.16 -6.92
C VAL A 269 2.70 5.63 -6.90
N ILE A 270 3.36 6.45 -6.08
CA ILE A 270 3.10 7.88 -6.01
C ILE A 270 3.44 8.55 -7.34
N GLY A 271 4.60 8.21 -7.91
CA GLY A 271 5.07 8.77 -9.18
C GLY A 271 4.16 8.47 -10.36
N ALA A 272 3.53 7.30 -10.38
CA ALA A 272 2.56 6.92 -11.40
C ALA A 272 1.34 7.86 -11.47
N THR A 273 1.04 8.57 -10.38
CA THR A 273 -0.08 9.53 -10.34
C THR A 273 0.31 10.94 -10.84
N ILE A 274 1.60 11.25 -10.93
CA ILE A 274 2.08 12.62 -11.19
C ILE A 274 2.16 12.92 -12.68
N ASN A 275 2.84 12.07 -13.43
CA ASN A 275 3.04 12.26 -14.87
C ASN A 275 3.20 10.92 -15.60
N PRO A 276 2.14 10.12 -15.66
CA PRO A 276 2.20 8.82 -16.31
C PRO A 276 2.43 8.97 -17.81
N VAL A 277 3.18 8.03 -18.40
CA VAL A 277 3.33 7.90 -19.85
C VAL A 277 2.01 7.52 -20.51
N LYS A 278 1.03 7.05 -19.76
CA LYS A 278 -0.30 6.64 -20.19
C LYS A 278 -0.26 5.58 -21.29
N ILE A 279 0.32 4.45 -20.94
CA ILE A 279 0.26 3.27 -21.80
C ILE A 279 -1.22 2.87 -21.93
N THR A 280 -1.74 2.89 -23.15
CA THR A 280 -3.16 2.62 -23.42
C THR A 280 -3.30 1.30 -24.17
N PRO A 281 -3.98 0.28 -23.60
CA PRO A 281 -4.25 -0.97 -24.30
C PRO A 281 -4.96 -0.74 -25.62
N LYS A 282 -4.65 -1.54 -26.65
CA LYS A 282 -5.28 -1.44 -27.98
C LYS A 282 -6.80 -1.51 -27.90
N GLU A 283 -7.33 -2.35 -27.02
CA GLU A 283 -8.77 -2.54 -26.79
C GLU A 283 -9.49 -1.25 -26.32
N TRP A 284 -8.79 -0.40 -25.57
CA TRP A 284 -9.34 0.89 -25.11
C TRP A 284 -9.36 1.93 -26.24
N SER A 285 -8.32 1.92 -27.07
CA SER A 285 -8.25 2.81 -28.25
C SER A 285 -9.39 2.56 -29.23
N GLU A 286 -9.85 1.33 -29.37
CA GLU A 286 -11.00 0.98 -30.22
C GLU A 286 -12.35 1.40 -29.60
N LYS A 287 -12.47 1.40 -28.27
CA LYS A 287 -13.69 1.83 -27.56
C LYS A 287 -13.85 3.36 -27.57
N ASP A 288 -12.75 4.10 -27.46
CA ASP A 288 -12.79 5.57 -27.44
C ASP A 288 -13.14 6.17 -28.81
N ASN A 289 -12.82 5.50 -29.90
CA ASN A 289 -13.21 5.92 -31.23
C ASN A 289 -14.72 5.76 -31.52
N LYS A 290 -15.49 5.07 -30.68
CA LYS A 290 -16.92 4.78 -30.91
C LYS A 290 -17.92 5.64 -30.14
N LYS A 291 -17.50 6.52 -29.24
CA LYS A 291 -18.45 7.42 -28.55
C LYS A 291 -17.86 8.82 -28.40
N SER A 292 -18.44 9.75 -29.13
CA SER A 292 -18.21 11.16 -28.89
C SER A 292 -18.55 11.51 -27.42
N THR A 293 -17.51 11.53 -26.59
CA THR A 293 -17.57 11.88 -25.15
C THR A 293 -18.28 13.21 -24.88
N LEU A 294 -18.30 14.10 -25.87
CA LEU A 294 -19.00 15.37 -25.81
C LEU A 294 -20.53 15.22 -25.77
N GLN A 295 -21.11 14.29 -26.54
CA GLN A 295 -22.58 14.14 -26.54
C GLN A 295 -23.09 13.54 -25.20
N SER A 296 -22.38 12.58 -24.64
CA SER A 296 -22.75 12.03 -23.32
C SER A 296 -22.55 13.04 -22.19
N ALA A 297 -21.52 13.88 -22.23
CA ALA A 297 -21.31 14.93 -21.25
C ALA A 297 -22.43 16.01 -21.31
N TYR A 298 -22.87 16.40 -22.51
CA TYR A 298 -24.01 17.32 -22.66
C TYR A 298 -25.32 16.70 -22.18
N VAL A 299 -25.57 15.44 -22.45
CA VAL A 299 -26.76 14.72 -21.97
C VAL A 299 -26.77 14.61 -20.44
N ILE A 300 -25.63 14.26 -19.83
CA ILE A 300 -25.50 14.21 -18.37
C ILE A 300 -25.66 15.61 -17.77
N LEU A 301 -25.08 16.64 -18.36
CA LEU A 301 -25.16 18.01 -17.89
C LEU A 301 -26.59 18.55 -18.02
N ALA A 302 -27.30 18.21 -19.10
CA ALA A 302 -28.71 18.55 -19.28
C ALA A 302 -29.61 17.82 -18.26
N ALA A 303 -29.35 16.54 -18.00
CA ALA A 303 -30.09 15.76 -17.01
C ALA A 303 -29.88 16.31 -15.58
N VAL A 304 -28.62 16.60 -15.21
CA VAL A 304 -28.29 17.22 -13.91
C VAL A 304 -28.89 18.61 -13.79
N GLY A 305 -28.87 19.39 -14.87
CA GLY A 305 -29.53 20.70 -14.92
C GLY A 305 -31.04 20.60 -14.70
N LEU A 306 -31.71 19.64 -15.34
CA LEU A 306 -33.15 19.40 -15.16
C LEU A 306 -33.49 18.97 -13.72
N ILE A 307 -32.70 18.04 -13.16
CA ILE A 307 -32.86 17.62 -11.75
C ILE A 307 -32.66 18.80 -10.80
N SER A 308 -31.67 19.65 -11.06
CA SER A 308 -31.39 20.83 -10.24
C SER A 308 -32.56 21.82 -10.27
N VAL A 309 -33.17 22.06 -11.46
CA VAL A 309 -34.36 22.93 -11.60
C VAL A 309 -35.54 22.34 -10.84
N VAL A 310 -35.76 21.01 -10.93
CA VAL A 310 -36.86 20.36 -10.19
C VAL A 310 -36.63 20.46 -8.68
N LEU A 311 -35.38 20.24 -8.20
CA LEU A 311 -35.06 20.39 -6.79
C LEU A 311 -35.24 21.82 -6.26
N ILE A 312 -34.89 22.82 -7.08
CA ILE A 312 -35.11 24.23 -6.72
C ILE A 312 -36.61 24.53 -6.67
N LEU A 313 -37.41 24.04 -7.64
CA LEU A 313 -38.84 24.19 -7.63
C LEU A 313 -39.53 23.53 -6.42
N VAL A 314 -39.12 22.29 -6.11
CA VAL A 314 -39.60 21.57 -4.91
C VAL A 314 -39.17 22.31 -3.64
N GLY A 315 -37.91 22.80 -3.60
CA GLY A 315 -37.40 23.61 -2.49
C GLY A 315 -38.18 24.90 -2.28
N THR A 316 -38.47 25.62 -3.35
CA THR A 316 -39.25 26.88 -3.26
C THR A 316 -40.68 26.63 -2.85
N ILE A 317 -41.36 25.61 -3.37
CA ILE A 317 -42.72 25.24 -2.96
C ILE A 317 -42.76 24.85 -1.47
N ARG A 318 -41.79 24.01 -1.03
CA ARG A 318 -41.67 23.66 0.40
C ARG A 318 -41.36 24.86 1.29
N GLN A 319 -40.53 25.79 0.82
CA GLN A 319 -40.21 27.00 1.56
C GLN A 319 -41.45 27.90 1.71
N PHE A 320 -42.28 28.07 0.67
CA PHE A 320 -43.54 28.80 0.76
C PHE A 320 -44.55 28.11 1.68
N ALA A 321 -44.64 26.77 1.63
CA ALA A 321 -45.48 25.99 2.55
C ALA A 321 -44.98 26.14 4.00
N ALA A 322 -43.67 26.01 4.23
CA ALA A 322 -43.06 26.14 5.54
C ALA A 322 -43.24 27.54 6.15
N VAL A 323 -43.13 28.61 5.35
CA VAL A 323 -43.35 30.00 5.84
C VAL A 323 -44.79 30.24 6.24
N THR A 324 -45.74 29.63 5.52
CA THR A 324 -47.17 29.71 5.91
C THR A 324 -47.50 28.90 7.16
N GLU A 325 -46.86 27.76 7.31
CA GLU A 325 -46.98 26.93 8.51
C GLU A 325 -46.26 27.55 9.71
N GLN A 326 -45.09 28.16 9.49
CA GLN A 326 -44.36 28.90 10.51
C GLN A 326 -45.18 30.06 11.07
N LYS A 327 -45.88 30.84 10.23
CA LYS A 327 -46.77 31.88 10.74
C LYS A 327 -47.93 31.35 11.58
N LYS A 328 -48.49 30.17 11.26
CA LYS A 328 -49.50 29.51 12.08
C LYS A 328 -48.93 28.98 13.40
N LEU A 329 -47.69 28.44 13.36
CA LEU A 329 -47.01 27.97 14.53
C LEU A 329 -46.58 29.12 15.46
N ASP A 330 -46.09 30.22 14.92
CA ASP A 330 -45.70 31.40 15.70
C ASP A 330 -46.92 31.98 16.48
N THR A 331 -48.12 31.95 15.88
CA THR A 331 -49.32 32.33 16.57
C THR A 331 -49.69 31.37 17.70
N ARG A 332 -49.51 30.07 17.51
CA ARG A 332 -49.73 29.06 18.55
C ARG A 332 -48.66 29.08 19.64
N ILE A 333 -47.42 29.36 19.28
CA ILE A 333 -46.30 29.51 20.24
C ILE A 333 -46.56 30.74 21.11
N ALA A 334 -47.04 31.83 20.53
CA ALA A 334 -47.40 33.04 21.31
C ALA A 334 -48.53 32.78 22.32
N GLU A 335 -49.51 31.93 21.96
CA GLU A 335 -50.58 31.50 22.88
C GLU A 335 -50.13 30.57 23.99
N LEU A 336 -49.03 29.82 23.75
CA LEU A 336 -48.48 28.79 24.66
C LEU A 336 -47.16 29.22 25.33
N SER A 337 -46.83 30.50 25.33
CA SER A 337 -45.56 31.03 25.83
C SER A 337 -45.21 30.61 27.25
N TYR A 338 -46.21 30.29 28.07
CA TYR A 338 -45.98 29.80 29.43
C TYR A 338 -45.46 28.33 29.43
N VAL A 339 -45.79 27.54 28.40
CA VAL A 339 -45.35 26.15 28.27
C VAL A 339 -43.88 26.12 27.87
N GLN A 340 -43.44 27.09 27.06
CA GLN A 340 -42.05 27.23 26.66
C GLN A 340 -41.09 27.40 27.83
N ALA A 341 -41.49 28.21 28.81
CA ALA A 341 -40.68 28.42 30.04
C ALA A 341 -40.44 27.12 30.85
N ILE A 342 -41.47 26.26 30.91
CA ILE A 342 -41.37 24.97 31.58
C ILE A 342 -40.48 23.97 30.77
N TYR A 343 -40.56 24.08 29.40
CA TYR A 343 -39.77 23.20 28.53
C TYR A 343 -38.27 23.55 28.58
N ASP A 344 -37.97 24.85 28.58
CA ASP A 344 -36.58 25.34 28.65
C ASP A 344 -35.91 24.95 29.97
N GLU A 345 -36.65 24.99 31.10
CA GLU A 345 -36.15 24.51 32.40
C GLU A 345 -35.87 23.00 32.40
N ASN A 346 -36.74 22.21 31.73
CA ASN A 346 -36.53 20.74 31.58
C ASN A 346 -35.38 20.40 30.64
N ALA A 347 -35.17 21.17 29.54
CA ALA A 347 -34.10 21.00 28.61
C ALA A 347 -32.71 21.25 29.24
N GLU A 348 -32.61 22.25 30.13
CA GLU A 348 -31.37 22.56 30.86
C GLU A 348 -30.99 21.41 31.83
N VAL A 349 -31.97 20.79 32.44
CA VAL A 349 -31.75 19.63 33.34
C VAL A 349 -31.33 18.41 32.55
N SER A 350 -31.96 18.17 31.38
CA SER A 350 -31.64 17.03 30.49
C SER A 350 -30.28 17.18 29.84
N ALA A 351 -29.87 18.39 29.45
CA ALA A 351 -28.55 18.66 28.90
C ALA A 351 -27.42 18.40 29.91
N LYS A 352 -27.67 18.71 31.17
CA LYS A 352 -26.72 18.39 32.24
C LYS A 352 -26.61 16.88 32.48
N ALA A 353 -27.71 16.13 32.38
CA ALA A 353 -27.69 14.67 32.51
C ALA A 353 -26.92 14.01 31.38
N ALA A 354 -27.14 14.48 30.11
CA ALA A 354 -26.41 13.95 28.94
C ALA A 354 -24.90 14.24 28.98
N GLN A 355 -24.46 15.34 29.60
CA GLN A 355 -23.03 15.60 29.79
C GLN A 355 -22.39 14.61 30.77
N PHE A 356 -23.11 14.14 31.78
CA PHE A 356 -22.62 13.12 32.72
C PHE A 356 -22.54 11.76 32.05
N GLU A 357 -23.51 11.37 31.19
CA GLU A 357 -23.46 10.12 30.42
C GLU A 357 -22.33 10.11 29.38
N ALA A 358 -22.04 11.23 28.71
CA ALA A 358 -20.94 11.36 27.79
C ALA A 358 -19.57 11.27 28.48
N PHE A 359 -19.49 11.71 29.72
CA PHE A 359 -18.26 11.62 30.54
C PHE A 359 -17.99 10.17 30.98
N ASP A 360 -19.03 9.41 31.26
CA ASP A 360 -18.94 8.01 31.67
C ASP A 360 -18.44 7.12 30.53
N LYS A 361 -18.92 7.38 29.28
CA LYS A 361 -18.46 6.67 28.06
C LYS A 361 -17.02 6.94 27.66
N ILE A 362 -16.45 8.08 28.02
CA ILE A 362 -15.06 8.45 27.70
C ILE A 362 -14.07 7.83 28.69
N THR A 363 -14.53 7.41 29.86
CA THR A 363 -13.68 6.79 30.90
C THR A 363 -13.58 5.29 30.78
N GLU A 364 -14.43 4.62 30.01
CA GLU A 364 -14.26 3.19 29.71
C GLU A 364 -13.08 2.99 28.76
N THR A 365 -11.94 2.62 29.28
CA THR A 365 -10.75 2.28 28.47
C THR A 365 -10.77 0.80 28.11
N GLN A 366 -10.30 0.48 26.89
CA GLN A 366 -10.13 -0.89 26.40
C GLN A 366 -9.28 -1.79 27.34
N ASN A 367 -8.55 -1.19 28.28
CA ASN A 367 -7.72 -1.90 29.26
C ASN A 367 -8.52 -2.68 30.29
N GLU A 368 -9.78 -2.34 30.57
CA GLU A 368 -10.60 -3.07 31.55
C GLU A 368 -10.99 -4.46 31.03
N LYS A 369 -11.21 -4.58 29.70
CA LYS A 369 -11.54 -5.85 29.06
C LYS A 369 -10.32 -6.78 28.85
N LEU A 370 -9.10 -6.24 28.90
CA LEU A 370 -7.87 -7.01 28.72
C LEU A 370 -7.62 -8.01 29.85
N ALA A 371 -7.93 -7.64 31.08
CA ALA A 371 -7.79 -8.52 32.24
C ALA A 371 -8.77 -9.71 32.19
N GLU A 372 -9.97 -9.46 31.69
CA GLU A 372 -11.00 -10.52 31.49
C GLU A 372 -10.60 -11.48 30.36
N LEU A 373 -10.04 -10.96 29.27
CA LEU A 373 -9.47 -11.75 28.17
C LEU A 373 -8.35 -12.68 28.67
N ILE A 374 -7.39 -12.15 29.41
CA ILE A 374 -6.27 -12.93 29.93
C ILE A 374 -6.76 -14.04 30.85
N THR A 375 -7.68 -13.72 31.75
CA THR A 375 -8.26 -14.69 32.70
C THR A 375 -9.04 -15.80 31.97
N SER A 376 -9.76 -15.47 30.91
CA SER A 376 -10.51 -16.43 30.10
C SER A 376 -9.58 -17.33 29.30
N LEU A 377 -8.50 -16.79 28.75
CA LEU A 377 -7.47 -17.56 28.05
C LEU A 377 -6.74 -18.51 29.00
N GLU A 378 -6.39 -18.08 30.22
CA GLU A 378 -5.76 -18.94 31.24
C GLU A 378 -6.62 -20.12 31.64
N ASN A 379 -7.93 -19.93 31.75
CA ASN A 379 -8.88 -20.98 32.15
C ASN A 379 -9.14 -22.01 31.06
N GLU A 380 -9.09 -21.62 29.80
CA GLU A 380 -9.43 -22.47 28.66
C GLU A 380 -8.21 -23.14 27.99
N LEU A 381 -6.99 -22.76 28.37
CA LEU A 381 -5.76 -23.37 27.88
C LEU A 381 -5.53 -24.76 28.50
N PRO A 382 -5.29 -25.82 27.70
CA PRO A 382 -4.88 -27.13 28.21
C PRO A 382 -3.54 -27.06 28.97
N ASN A 383 -3.41 -27.78 30.08
CA ASN A 383 -2.23 -27.78 30.96
C ASN A 383 -0.93 -28.26 30.30
N SER A 384 -1.01 -28.91 29.12
CA SER A 384 0.14 -29.37 28.33
C SER A 384 0.55 -28.41 27.23
N MET A 385 0.10 -27.14 27.31
CA MET A 385 0.45 -26.09 26.36
C MET A 385 1.20 -24.96 27.04
N THR A 386 2.09 -24.37 26.30
CA THR A 386 2.83 -23.19 26.73
C THR A 386 2.63 -22.06 25.75
N VAL A 387 2.11 -20.93 26.21
CA VAL A 387 1.99 -19.69 25.43
C VAL A 387 3.33 -18.99 25.46
N GLN A 388 3.91 -18.78 24.30
CA GLN A 388 5.19 -18.10 24.15
C GLN A 388 5.03 -16.59 24.03
N SER A 389 4.00 -16.15 23.32
CA SER A 389 3.66 -14.73 23.21
C SER A 389 2.20 -14.53 22.85
N VAL A 390 1.67 -13.42 23.34
CA VAL A 390 0.35 -12.89 22.97
C VAL A 390 0.58 -11.53 22.35
N VAL A 391 0.08 -11.33 21.15
CA VAL A 391 0.13 -10.04 20.45
C VAL A 391 -1.30 -9.63 20.13
N ILE A 392 -1.68 -8.46 20.62
CA ILE A 392 -3.01 -7.89 20.38
C ILE A 392 -2.79 -6.60 19.61
N VAL A 393 -3.39 -6.52 18.40
CA VAL A 393 -3.31 -5.33 17.54
C VAL A 393 -4.73 -5.02 17.07
N GLU A 394 -5.27 -3.92 17.51
CA GLU A 394 -6.67 -3.55 17.29
C GLU A 394 -7.61 -4.69 17.71
N ASP A 395 -8.34 -5.27 16.76
CA ASP A 395 -9.28 -6.35 17.00
C ASP A 395 -8.70 -7.75 16.75
N SER A 396 -7.41 -7.86 16.43
CA SER A 396 -6.77 -9.15 16.15
C SER A 396 -5.90 -9.63 17.30
N ILE A 397 -6.03 -10.89 17.63
CA ILE A 397 -5.28 -11.56 18.68
C ILE A 397 -4.45 -12.67 18.03
N THR A 398 -3.16 -12.65 18.24
CA THR A 398 -2.25 -13.69 17.79
C THR A 398 -1.57 -14.31 19.01
N LEU A 399 -1.77 -15.60 19.21
CA LEU A 399 -1.08 -16.38 20.25
C LEU A 399 -0.08 -17.33 19.59
N ASN A 400 1.16 -17.30 20.03
CA ASN A 400 2.17 -18.29 19.67
C ASN A 400 2.26 -19.32 20.76
N VAL A 401 2.02 -20.57 20.40
CA VAL A 401 1.82 -21.66 21.37
C VAL A 401 2.67 -22.88 20.99
N THR A 402 3.13 -23.58 22.00
CA THR A 402 3.77 -24.91 21.85
C THR A 402 3.01 -25.96 22.62
N CYS A 403 2.92 -27.16 22.09
CA CYS A 403 2.29 -28.31 22.75
C CYS A 403 3.00 -29.63 22.41
N ASP A 404 2.71 -30.64 23.21
CA ASP A 404 3.31 -31.97 23.10
C ASP A 404 2.66 -32.85 22.01
N LYS A 405 1.40 -32.58 21.67
CA LYS A 405 0.62 -33.40 20.71
C LYS A 405 -0.29 -32.55 19.83
N LYS A 406 -0.46 -32.95 18.59
CA LYS A 406 -1.42 -32.33 17.65
C LYS A 406 -2.86 -32.33 18.20
N LEU A 407 -3.24 -33.36 18.96
CA LEU A 407 -4.57 -33.47 19.53
C LEU A 407 -4.86 -32.35 20.55
N THR A 408 -3.84 -31.92 21.28
CA THR A 408 -3.95 -30.83 22.27
C THR A 408 -4.26 -29.49 21.58
N ALA A 409 -3.71 -29.25 20.38
CA ALA A 409 -4.04 -28.07 19.59
C ALA A 409 -5.52 -28.07 19.13
N ALA A 410 -6.06 -29.24 18.77
CA ALA A 410 -7.47 -29.37 18.40
C ALA A 410 -8.40 -29.15 19.61
N GLN A 411 -8.00 -29.62 20.79
CA GLN A 411 -8.76 -29.41 22.04
C GLN A 411 -8.77 -27.90 22.41
N MET A 412 -7.66 -27.23 22.27
CA MET A 412 -7.58 -25.79 22.51
C MET A 412 -8.51 -25.01 21.56
N LEU A 413 -8.55 -25.36 20.27
CA LEU A 413 -9.45 -24.72 19.30
C LEU A 413 -10.92 -24.86 19.72
N LEU A 414 -11.31 -26.03 20.22
CA LEU A 414 -12.66 -26.27 20.72
C LEU A 414 -12.96 -25.47 22.00
N ASN A 415 -11.98 -25.38 22.90
CA ASN A 415 -12.15 -24.62 24.12
C ASN A 415 -12.28 -23.09 23.81
N PHE A 416 -11.47 -22.58 22.89
CA PHE A 416 -11.50 -21.17 22.51
C PHE A 416 -12.80 -20.77 21.80
N GLN A 417 -13.46 -21.70 21.11
CA GLN A 417 -14.80 -21.45 20.53
C GLN A 417 -15.88 -21.18 21.60
N ASN A 418 -15.62 -21.56 22.84
CA ASN A 418 -16.56 -21.32 23.96
C ASN A 418 -16.33 -19.93 24.61
N ILE A 419 -15.28 -19.20 24.23
CA ILE A 419 -15.03 -17.84 24.75
C ILE A 419 -15.88 -16.86 23.94
N PRO A 420 -16.88 -16.19 24.56
CA PRO A 420 -17.93 -15.49 23.82
C PRO A 420 -17.44 -14.24 23.04
N PHE A 421 -16.27 -13.72 23.39
CA PHE A 421 -15.68 -12.54 22.74
C PHE A 421 -14.54 -12.87 21.76
N LEU A 422 -14.30 -14.16 21.45
CA LEU A 422 -13.35 -14.59 20.43
C LEU A 422 -14.09 -15.14 19.20
N GLY A 423 -13.74 -14.61 18.04
CA GLY A 423 -14.27 -15.05 16.75
C GLY A 423 -13.19 -15.42 15.75
N ASN A 424 -13.56 -16.11 14.69
CA ASN A 424 -12.68 -16.47 13.57
C ASN A 424 -11.37 -17.16 13.96
N ILE A 425 -11.43 -18.06 14.92
CA ILE A 425 -10.25 -18.74 15.48
C ILE A 425 -9.69 -19.72 14.46
N SER A 426 -8.43 -19.60 14.11
CA SER A 426 -7.75 -20.44 13.13
C SER A 426 -6.27 -20.69 13.48
N ILE A 427 -5.77 -21.82 13.02
CA ILE A 427 -4.35 -22.16 13.06
C ILE A 427 -3.86 -22.28 11.61
N PRO A 428 -3.18 -21.24 11.06
CA PRO A 428 -2.75 -21.22 9.66
C PRO A 428 -1.71 -22.27 9.32
N SER A 429 -0.84 -22.57 10.26
CA SER A 429 0.25 -23.56 10.07
C SER A 429 0.68 -24.13 11.41
N MET A 430 1.23 -25.33 11.38
CA MET A 430 1.79 -26.01 12.55
C MET A 430 3.11 -26.66 12.15
N ALA A 431 4.14 -26.41 12.91
CA ALA A 431 5.48 -26.95 12.70
C ALA A 431 5.84 -27.96 13.80
N GLU A 432 6.56 -28.99 13.41
CA GLU A 432 7.16 -29.96 14.32
C GLU A 432 8.57 -29.47 14.69
N SER A 433 8.91 -29.52 15.95
CA SER A 433 10.19 -29.10 16.50
C SER A 433 10.58 -30.03 17.63
N GLU A 434 11.85 -30.08 17.96
CA GLU A 434 12.35 -30.79 19.14
C GLU A 434 12.63 -29.77 20.25
N ASP A 435 12.26 -30.11 21.47
CA ASP A 435 12.58 -29.29 22.63
C ASP A 435 14.05 -29.55 23.12
N ALA A 436 14.47 -28.80 24.14
CA ALA A 436 15.83 -28.93 24.73
C ALA A 436 16.12 -30.33 25.34
N SER A 437 15.08 -31.17 25.52
CA SER A 437 15.18 -32.53 26.06
C SER A 437 15.17 -33.60 24.96
N GLY A 438 14.97 -33.19 23.69
CA GLY A 438 14.90 -34.09 22.55
C GLY A 438 13.49 -34.66 22.34
N ASP A 439 12.45 -34.10 23.00
CA ASP A 439 11.07 -34.49 22.82
C ASP A 439 10.43 -33.67 21.69
N THR A 440 9.61 -34.34 20.88
CA THR A 440 8.88 -33.70 19.78
C THR A 440 7.82 -32.77 20.33
N ILE A 441 7.90 -31.48 19.98
CA ILE A 441 6.91 -30.46 20.30
C ILE A 441 6.31 -29.86 19.02
N TRP A 442 5.09 -29.38 19.12
CA TRP A 442 4.37 -28.73 18.04
C TRP A 442 4.24 -27.25 18.32
N GLN A 443 4.77 -26.45 17.41
CA GLN A 443 4.70 -24.98 17.49
C GLN A 443 3.76 -24.44 16.43
N PHE A 444 2.88 -23.52 16.81
CA PHE A 444 1.92 -22.89 15.90
C PHE A 444 1.44 -21.56 16.44
N SER A 445 0.89 -20.77 15.53
CA SER A 445 0.24 -19.51 15.85
C SER A 445 -1.27 -19.67 15.74
N VAL A 446 -2.00 -19.19 16.73
CA VAL A 446 -3.46 -19.09 16.72
C VAL A 446 -3.84 -17.68 16.39
N LEU A 447 -4.65 -17.51 15.37
CA LEU A 447 -5.22 -16.22 15.00
C LEU A 447 -6.69 -16.21 15.43
N ALA A 448 -7.09 -15.17 16.13
CA ALA A 448 -8.48 -14.91 16.52
C ALA A 448 -8.80 -13.43 16.39
N ASN A 449 -10.06 -13.09 16.20
CA ASN A 449 -10.53 -11.72 16.24
C ASN A 449 -11.33 -11.49 17.52
N TYR A 450 -11.21 -10.29 18.08
CA TYR A 450 -12.08 -9.85 19.17
C TYR A 450 -13.46 -9.55 18.60
N VAL A 451 -14.49 -10.18 19.17
CA VAL A 451 -15.89 -9.95 18.83
C VAL A 451 -16.54 -9.29 20.04
N GLU A 452 -16.98 -8.07 19.89
CA GLU A 452 -17.76 -7.42 20.93
C GLU A 452 -19.08 -8.20 21.09
N THR A 453 -19.26 -8.86 22.22
CA THR A 453 -20.55 -9.46 22.56
C THR A 453 -21.53 -8.32 22.75
N GLN A 454 -22.46 -8.18 21.81
CA GLN A 454 -23.65 -7.35 21.99
C GLN A 454 -24.54 -8.00 23.06
N THR A 455 -24.19 -7.78 24.31
CA THR A 455 -25.11 -7.94 25.43
C THR A 455 -25.56 -6.53 25.78
N ASP A 456 -26.86 -6.28 25.61
CA ASP A 456 -27.64 -5.10 25.99
C ASP A 456 -28.01 -4.07 24.91
N ALA A 457 -28.44 -4.55 23.72
CA ALA A 457 -29.21 -3.68 22.81
C ALA A 457 -30.68 -4.17 22.65
N SER A 458 -31.14 -5.16 23.40
CA SER A 458 -32.51 -5.65 23.28
C SER A 458 -33.52 -4.97 24.24
N ASP A 459 -33.05 -4.26 25.28
CA ASP A 459 -33.95 -3.56 26.21
C ASP A 459 -34.24 -2.10 25.86
N SER A 460 -33.37 -1.48 25.01
CA SER A 460 -33.60 -0.08 24.61
C SER A 460 -34.51 0.07 23.37
N GLN A 461 -34.79 -1.00 22.61
CA GLN A 461 -35.71 -0.95 21.46
C GLN A 461 -37.16 -1.33 21.80
N ALA A 462 -37.39 -1.94 22.94
CA ALA A 462 -38.77 -2.26 23.39
C ALA A 462 -39.51 -1.06 23.97
N GLU A 463 -38.80 -0.07 24.50
CA GLU A 463 -39.42 1.15 25.09
C GLU A 463 -39.73 2.26 24.07
N ILE A 464 -39.15 2.17 22.84
CA ILE A 464 -39.43 3.15 21.76
C ILE A 464 -40.61 2.73 20.86
N LEU A 465 -40.99 1.43 20.88
CA LEU A 465 -42.11 0.93 20.05
C LEU A 465 -43.48 0.98 20.76
N GLU A 466 -43.54 1.24 22.06
CA GLU A 466 -44.82 1.42 22.79
C GLU A 466 -45.33 2.86 22.79
N SER A 467 -44.58 3.86 22.25
CA SER A 467 -45.02 5.28 22.22
C SER A 467 -45.52 5.78 20.88
N GLU A 468 -45.53 4.94 19.82
CA GLU A 468 -46.01 5.37 18.46
C GLU A 468 -47.34 4.78 18.03
N ASP A 469 -48.02 3.97 18.86
CA ASP A 469 -49.25 3.32 18.46
C ASP A 469 -50.55 3.93 19.08
N VAL A 470 -50.59 5.25 19.24
CA VAL A 470 -51.85 6.02 19.52
C VAL A 470 -51.86 7.26 18.65
N GLN A 471 -52.22 7.11 17.37
CA GLN A 471 -53.06 8.01 16.57
C GLN A 471 -53.00 7.70 15.07
N GLU A 472 -53.72 6.69 14.64
CA GLU A 472 -54.37 6.74 13.32
C GLU A 472 -55.76 6.10 13.44
N GLY A 473 -56.73 6.97 13.49
CA GLY A 473 -58.14 6.67 13.40
C GLY A 473 -58.86 7.72 12.55
N GLY A 474 -59.18 7.36 11.33
CA GLY A 474 -60.32 7.98 10.58
C GLY A 474 -59.97 9.10 9.65
N THR A 475 -60.04 8.91 8.36
CA THR A 475 -61.27 9.04 7.57
C THR A 475 -61.00 8.75 6.08
N GLU A 476 -61.91 7.97 5.59
CA GLU A 476 -62.24 7.64 4.19
C GLU A 476 -62.54 8.88 3.30
N ASN A 477 -62.43 8.56 2.02
CA ASN A 477 -63.24 9.03 0.85
C ASN A 477 -62.58 10.02 -0.10
N GLU A 478 -62.45 9.52 -1.25
CA GLU A 478 -63.23 9.61 -2.53
C GLU A 478 -62.56 10.50 -3.60
N GLU A 479 -62.40 9.82 -4.73
CA GLU A 479 -62.63 10.24 -6.13
C GLU A 479 -61.92 11.51 -6.69
N ASN A 480 -61.06 11.34 -7.62
CA ASN A 480 -61.04 11.47 -9.09
C ASN A 480 -59.62 11.44 -9.64
#